data_b94471e446f32afd0a572a49eab45d46
#
_entry.id   b94471e446f32afd0a572a49eab45d46
#
_cell.length_a   1.000
_cell.length_b   1.000
_cell.length_c   1.000
_cell.angle_alpha   90.00
_cell.angle_beta   90.00
_cell.angle_gamma   90.00
#
_symmetry.space_group_name_H-M   'P 1'
#
loop_
_entity.id
_entity.type
_entity.pdbx_description
1 polymer ?
#
loop_
_entity_poly.entity_id
_entity_poly.type
_entity_poly.pdbx_seq_one_letter_code
_entity_poly.pdbx_strand_id
1 'polypeptide(L)'
;SIRELGCNIGLNLVALKRLNPSMVLSGYEINKIAAKQASELDVATIHQESILEEITDAPVDLTFTAGVLIHINPKYLKNVYENLVNGSNKYVLVAEYYNPTPTKITYRGHDDKLFKRDFAGDLIDNYGLKLVDYGFVYKRDNWAPQDDITWFLLEKK
;
A
#
# COMPACT_ATOMS: atom_id res chain seq x y z
N SER A 1 5.74 0.90 -14.73
CA SER A 1 6.44 0.43 -13.52
C SER A 1 5.58 0.65 -12.27
N ILE A 2 5.61 -0.31 -11.34
CA ILE A 2 4.77 -0.30 -10.12
C ILE A 2 5.62 -0.73 -8.91
N ARG A 3 5.40 -0.08 -7.77
CA ARG A 3 6.04 -0.39 -6.49
C ARG A 3 5.02 -0.60 -5.38
N GLU A 4 5.10 -1.71 -4.67
CA GLU A 4 4.29 -2.00 -3.50
C GLU A 4 5.08 -1.74 -2.21
N LEU A 5 4.53 -0.96 -1.30
CA LEU A 5 5.09 -0.75 0.03
C LEU A 5 4.38 -1.66 1.04
N GLY A 6 5.13 -2.60 1.63
CA GLY A 6 4.61 -3.67 2.48
C GLY A 6 4.04 -4.84 1.67
N CYS A 7 4.83 -5.39 0.75
CA CYS A 7 4.36 -6.40 -0.21
C CYS A 7 4.15 -7.81 0.40
N ASN A 8 4.48 -8.01 1.67
CA ASN A 8 4.38 -9.31 2.32
C ASN A 8 5.03 -10.41 1.45
N ILE A 9 4.37 -11.53 1.21
CA ILE A 9 4.86 -12.64 0.37
C ILE A 9 4.69 -12.40 -1.14
N GLY A 10 4.35 -11.18 -1.58
CA GLY A 10 4.35 -10.76 -2.99
C GLY A 10 3.14 -11.17 -3.83
N LEU A 11 1.99 -11.52 -3.23
CA LEU A 11 0.83 -12.01 -3.99
C LEU A 11 0.24 -10.96 -4.94
N ASN A 12 0.20 -9.69 -4.54
CA ASN A 12 -0.26 -8.60 -5.41
C ASN A 12 0.67 -8.42 -6.61
N LEU A 13 1.98 -8.52 -6.38
CA LEU A 13 2.99 -8.44 -7.45
C LEU A 13 2.83 -9.60 -8.46
N VAL A 14 2.55 -10.81 -7.98
CA VAL A 14 2.23 -11.96 -8.85
C VAL A 14 0.97 -11.68 -9.67
N ALA A 15 -0.09 -11.16 -9.05
CA ALA A 15 -1.33 -10.84 -9.77
C ALA A 15 -1.09 -9.77 -10.84
N LEU A 16 -0.35 -8.71 -10.54
CA LEU A 16 0.02 -7.66 -11.50
C LEU A 16 0.85 -8.22 -12.65
N LYS A 17 1.84 -9.08 -12.37
CA LYS A 17 2.67 -9.71 -13.39
C LYS A 17 1.89 -10.62 -14.33
N ARG A 18 0.85 -11.31 -13.80
CA ARG A 18 -0.07 -12.13 -14.61
C ARG A 18 -0.97 -11.28 -15.50
N LEU A 19 -1.43 -10.13 -15.01
CA LEU A 19 -2.24 -9.18 -15.79
C LEU A 19 -1.45 -8.57 -16.96
N ASN A 20 -0.20 -8.25 -16.71
CA ASN A 20 0.69 -7.76 -17.76
C ASN A 20 2.15 -8.19 -17.50
N PRO A 21 2.63 -9.21 -18.23
CA PRO A 21 3.99 -9.73 -18.08
C PRO A 21 5.12 -8.74 -18.33
N SER A 22 4.86 -7.64 -19.05
CA SER A 22 5.86 -6.60 -19.32
C SER A 22 6.02 -5.59 -18.18
N MET A 23 5.19 -5.62 -17.13
CA MET A 23 5.31 -4.72 -15.99
C MET A 23 6.66 -4.88 -15.28
N VAL A 24 7.28 -3.75 -14.98
CA VAL A 24 8.44 -3.68 -14.09
C VAL A 24 7.91 -3.47 -12.67
N LEU A 25 8.17 -4.43 -11.78
CA LEU A 25 7.60 -4.47 -10.45
C LEU A 25 8.70 -4.44 -9.39
N SER A 26 8.45 -3.72 -8.29
CA SER A 26 9.27 -3.77 -7.08
C SER A 26 8.39 -3.80 -5.83
N GLY A 27 8.93 -4.30 -4.73
CA GLY A 27 8.24 -4.37 -3.45
C GLY A 27 9.19 -4.16 -2.28
N TYR A 28 8.67 -3.56 -1.21
CA TYR A 28 9.35 -3.37 0.06
C TYR A 28 8.66 -4.20 1.13
N GLU A 29 9.44 -4.97 1.90
CA GLU A 29 8.93 -5.80 3.01
C GLU A 29 9.98 -5.91 4.11
N ILE A 30 9.61 -5.54 5.33
CA ILE A 30 10.52 -5.57 6.48
C ILE A 30 10.70 -6.98 7.05
N ASN A 31 9.67 -7.83 6.95
CA ASN A 31 9.74 -9.19 7.46
C ASN A 31 10.63 -10.05 6.57
N LYS A 32 11.77 -10.48 7.12
CA LYS A 32 12.78 -11.27 6.40
C LYS A 32 12.23 -12.54 5.74
N ILE A 33 11.30 -13.23 6.40
CA ILE A 33 10.73 -14.49 5.89
C ILE A 33 9.81 -14.18 4.70
N ALA A 34 8.94 -13.18 4.84
CA ALA A 34 8.02 -12.77 3.78
C ALA A 34 8.77 -12.20 2.57
N ALA A 35 9.76 -11.33 2.80
CA ALA A 35 10.60 -10.78 1.74
C ALA A 35 11.36 -11.87 0.96
N LYS A 36 11.89 -12.87 1.67
CA LYS A 36 12.52 -14.02 1.02
C LYS A 36 11.52 -14.79 0.15
N GLN A 37 10.34 -15.10 0.67
CA GLN A 37 9.30 -15.78 -0.11
C GLN A 37 8.88 -14.99 -1.34
N ALA A 38 8.70 -13.67 -1.20
CA ALA A 38 8.37 -12.79 -2.32
C ALA A 38 9.49 -12.78 -3.38
N SER A 39 10.77 -12.75 -2.96
CA SER A 39 11.92 -12.82 -3.88
C SER A 39 12.00 -14.12 -4.66
N GLU A 40 11.66 -15.25 -4.02
CA GLU A 40 11.67 -16.57 -4.64
C GLU A 40 10.61 -16.73 -5.75
N LEU A 41 9.62 -15.84 -5.84
CA LEU A 41 8.63 -15.84 -6.93
C LEU A 41 9.19 -15.32 -8.26
N ASP A 42 10.31 -14.61 -8.24
CA ASP A 42 11.03 -14.07 -9.42
C ASP A 42 10.14 -13.21 -10.37
N VAL A 43 9.19 -12.47 -9.80
CA VAL A 43 8.27 -11.59 -10.56
C VAL A 43 8.54 -10.11 -10.36
N ALA A 44 9.31 -9.74 -9.33
CA ALA A 44 9.59 -8.36 -8.91
C ALA A 44 10.94 -8.26 -8.20
N THR A 45 11.53 -7.07 -8.19
CA THR A 45 12.66 -6.76 -7.31
C THR A 45 12.14 -6.52 -5.89
N ILE A 46 12.62 -7.26 -4.90
CA ILE A 46 12.20 -7.16 -3.52
C ILE A 46 13.31 -6.58 -2.64
N HIS A 47 12.99 -5.51 -1.90
CA HIS A 47 13.85 -4.86 -0.93
C HIS A 47 13.42 -5.26 0.48
N GLN A 48 14.32 -5.91 1.24
CA GLN A 48 14.07 -6.26 2.65
C GLN A 48 14.38 -5.04 3.51
N GLU A 49 13.53 -4.02 3.45
CA GLU A 49 13.73 -2.72 4.09
C GLU A 49 12.45 -2.20 4.71
N SER A 50 12.60 -1.24 5.64
CA SER A 50 11.46 -0.58 6.29
C SER A 50 10.91 0.55 5.43
N ILE A 51 9.60 0.56 5.22
CA ILE A 51 8.92 1.69 4.57
C ILE A 51 8.80 2.94 5.47
N LEU A 52 9.27 2.87 6.71
CA LEU A 52 9.35 4.03 7.61
C LEU A 52 10.63 4.84 7.38
N GLU A 53 11.64 4.25 6.75
CA GLU A 53 12.87 4.92 6.32
C GLU A 53 12.67 5.56 4.93
N GLU A 54 13.50 6.53 4.59
CA GLU A 54 13.47 7.18 3.28
C GLU A 54 13.85 6.19 2.17
N ILE A 55 13.00 6.07 1.16
CA ILE A 55 13.25 5.27 -0.04
C ILE A 55 13.85 6.19 -1.11
N THR A 56 15.10 5.91 -1.48
CA THR A 56 15.87 6.73 -2.44
C THR A 56 15.89 6.17 -3.86
N ASP A 57 15.19 5.06 -4.11
CA ASP A 57 15.06 4.48 -5.44
C ASP A 57 14.37 5.42 -6.43
N ALA A 58 14.73 5.29 -7.70
CA ALA A 58 14.09 6.05 -8.77
C ALA A 58 12.56 5.88 -8.74
N PRO A 59 11.79 6.98 -8.93
CA PRO A 59 10.33 6.92 -8.94
C PRO A 59 9.80 6.00 -10.03
N VAL A 60 8.67 5.35 -9.73
CA VAL A 60 7.91 4.48 -10.65
C VAL A 60 6.61 5.15 -11.08
N ASP A 61 5.87 4.58 -12.04
CA ASP A 61 4.62 5.20 -12.52
C ASP A 61 3.52 5.16 -11.46
N LEU A 62 3.48 4.12 -10.63
CA LEU A 62 2.50 3.93 -9.56
C LEU A 62 3.15 3.33 -8.32
N THR A 63 2.90 3.93 -7.17
CA THR A 63 3.19 3.34 -5.85
C THR A 63 1.89 2.94 -5.15
N PHE A 64 1.89 1.87 -4.37
CA PHE A 64 0.70 1.50 -3.62
C PHE A 64 0.96 0.79 -2.29
N THR A 65 -0.09 0.76 -1.45
CA THR A 65 -0.22 -0.07 -0.26
C THR A 65 -1.54 -0.83 -0.28
N ALA A 66 -1.55 -2.03 0.31
CA ALA A 66 -2.78 -2.82 0.48
C ALA A 66 -2.78 -3.48 1.88
N GLY A 67 -3.61 -2.97 2.80
CA GLY A 67 -3.72 -3.46 4.18
C GLY A 67 -2.46 -3.22 5.02
N VAL A 68 -1.72 -2.17 4.78
CA VAL A 68 -0.44 -1.83 5.43
C VAL A 68 -0.55 -0.62 6.34
N LEU A 69 -1.14 0.48 5.85
CA LEU A 69 -1.21 1.75 6.59
C LEU A 69 -1.99 1.62 7.88
N ILE A 70 -2.96 0.71 7.92
CA ILE A 70 -3.73 0.38 9.13
C ILE A 70 -2.86 -0.15 10.27
N HIS A 71 -1.67 -0.67 10.00
CA HIS A 71 -0.72 -1.18 10.99
C HIS A 71 0.38 -0.19 11.34
N ILE A 72 0.45 0.95 10.66
CA ILE A 72 1.44 2.00 10.91
C ILE A 72 0.94 2.91 12.03
N ASN A 73 1.78 3.09 13.06
CA ASN A 73 1.47 4.07 14.11
C ASN A 73 1.34 5.46 13.48
N PRO A 74 0.28 6.23 13.79
CA PRO A 74 0.01 7.54 13.17
C PRO A 74 1.19 8.51 13.17
N LYS A 75 2.07 8.45 14.16
CA LYS A 75 3.27 9.31 14.25
C LYS A 75 4.29 9.08 13.12
N TYR A 76 4.22 7.92 12.43
CA TYR A 76 5.12 7.55 11.33
C TYR A 76 4.45 7.62 9.94
N LEU A 77 3.14 7.88 9.87
CA LEU A 77 2.42 7.91 8.59
C LEU A 77 3.01 8.92 7.62
N LYS A 78 3.50 10.05 8.12
CA LYS A 78 4.13 11.06 7.28
C LYS A 78 5.26 10.47 6.43
N ASN A 79 6.16 9.68 7.03
CA ASN A 79 7.28 9.08 6.31
C ASN A 79 6.79 8.13 5.20
N VAL A 80 5.76 7.31 5.50
CA VAL A 80 5.20 6.39 4.50
C VAL A 80 4.48 7.14 3.38
N TYR A 81 3.77 8.22 3.68
CA TYR A 81 3.15 9.07 2.67
C TYR A 81 4.20 9.74 1.77
N GLU A 82 5.30 10.24 2.35
CA GLU A 82 6.41 10.81 1.59
C GLU A 82 7.03 9.76 0.64
N ASN A 83 7.23 8.53 1.10
CA ASN A 83 7.71 7.43 0.27
C ASN A 83 6.73 7.07 -0.87
N LEU A 84 5.42 7.07 -0.61
CA LEU A 84 4.41 6.86 -1.64
C LEU A 84 4.44 7.98 -2.69
N VAL A 85 4.42 9.23 -2.23
CA VAL A 85 4.32 10.40 -3.12
C VAL A 85 5.62 10.62 -3.90
N ASN A 86 6.78 10.61 -3.20
CA ASN A 86 8.07 10.86 -3.84
C ASN A 86 8.52 9.68 -4.72
N GLY A 87 8.16 8.46 -4.33
CA GLY A 87 8.45 7.25 -5.10
C GLY A 87 7.57 7.06 -6.35
N SER A 88 6.60 7.94 -6.59
CA SER A 88 5.71 7.88 -7.75
C SER A 88 5.91 9.06 -8.71
N ASN A 89 5.92 8.78 -10.01
CA ASN A 89 5.87 9.79 -11.05
C ASN A 89 4.44 10.28 -11.33
N LYS A 90 3.42 9.43 -11.12
CA LYS A 90 2.06 9.75 -11.56
C LYS A 90 0.97 9.34 -10.57
N TYR A 91 0.92 8.08 -10.18
CA TYR A 91 -0.20 7.57 -9.40
C TYR A 91 0.21 7.04 -8.03
N VAL A 92 -0.65 7.27 -7.05
CA VAL A 92 -0.61 6.63 -5.73
C VAL A 92 -1.92 5.89 -5.52
N LEU A 93 -1.87 4.61 -5.12
CA LEU A 93 -3.07 3.85 -4.76
C LEU A 93 -2.96 3.40 -3.31
N VAL A 94 -4.01 3.62 -2.55
CA VAL A 94 -4.17 3.10 -1.19
C VAL A 94 -5.40 2.21 -1.12
N ALA A 95 -5.22 0.96 -0.67
CA ALA A 95 -6.28 -0.03 -0.48
C ALA A 95 -6.28 -0.45 0.99
N GLU A 96 -7.11 0.21 1.82
CA GLU A 96 -7.04 0.15 3.28
C GLU A 96 -8.44 0.08 3.91
N TYR A 97 -8.49 -0.20 5.21
CA TYR A 97 -9.75 -0.09 5.95
C TYR A 97 -10.08 1.38 6.21
N TYR A 98 -11.01 1.89 5.45
CA TYR A 98 -11.45 3.27 5.54
C TYR A 98 -12.28 3.53 6.81
N ASN A 99 -12.06 4.70 7.41
CA ASN A 99 -12.99 5.31 8.37
C ASN A 99 -12.89 6.84 8.26
N PRO A 100 -14.01 7.58 8.18
CA PRO A 100 -13.97 9.05 8.03
C PRO A 100 -13.37 9.76 9.26
N THR A 101 -13.33 9.08 10.39
CA THR A 101 -12.75 9.61 11.64
C THR A 101 -11.63 8.69 12.11
N PRO A 102 -10.45 9.22 12.48
CA PRO A 102 -9.37 8.41 13.01
C PRO A 102 -9.83 7.54 14.18
N THR A 103 -9.69 6.23 14.05
CA THR A 103 -10.20 5.26 15.04
C THR A 103 -9.15 4.20 15.30
N LYS A 104 -8.91 3.92 16.59
CA LYS A 104 -8.10 2.78 17.04
C LYS A 104 -9.01 1.58 17.26
N ILE A 105 -8.57 0.42 16.83
CA ILE A 105 -9.31 -0.84 17.00
C ILE A 105 -8.43 -1.82 17.76
N THR A 106 -9.00 -2.44 18.79
CA THR A 106 -8.36 -3.57 19.47
C THR A 106 -8.19 -4.73 18.49
N TYR A 107 -6.95 -5.10 18.23
CA TYR A 107 -6.60 -6.16 17.30
C TYR A 107 -5.73 -7.22 18.01
N ARG A 108 -6.21 -8.45 18.07
CA ARG A 108 -5.54 -9.58 18.73
C ARG A 108 -5.10 -9.26 20.17
N GLY A 109 -5.95 -8.51 20.93
CA GLY A 109 -5.68 -8.11 22.31
C GLY A 109 -4.75 -6.91 22.49
N HIS A 110 -4.43 -6.17 21.43
CA HIS A 110 -3.62 -4.95 21.46
C HIS A 110 -4.43 -3.74 20.96
N ASP A 111 -4.40 -2.63 21.71
CA ASP A 111 -5.18 -1.42 21.41
C ASP A 111 -4.42 -0.41 20.50
N ASP A 112 -3.16 -0.71 20.16
CA ASP A 112 -2.26 0.19 19.42
C ASP A 112 -1.70 -0.43 18.13
N LYS A 113 -2.37 -1.44 17.57
CA LYS A 113 -1.90 -2.21 16.42
C LYS A 113 -2.74 -2.04 15.16
N LEU A 114 -3.92 -1.46 15.26
CA LEU A 114 -4.79 -1.26 14.10
C LEU A 114 -5.45 0.12 14.16
N PHE A 115 -5.21 0.90 13.12
CA PHE A 115 -5.67 2.28 12.99
C PHE A 115 -6.45 2.44 11.69
N LYS A 116 -7.73 2.83 11.78
CA LYS A 116 -8.53 3.17 10.61
C LYS A 116 -8.64 4.68 10.50
N ARG A 117 -8.56 5.19 9.28
CA ARG A 117 -8.73 6.62 8.98
C ARG A 117 -8.94 6.85 7.49
N ASP A 118 -9.15 8.09 7.09
CA ASP A 118 -9.15 8.50 5.70
C ASP A 118 -7.71 8.75 5.20
N PHE A 119 -7.00 7.66 4.88
CA PHE A 119 -5.62 7.73 4.36
C PHE A 119 -5.54 8.47 3.03
N ALA A 120 -6.56 8.33 2.18
CA ALA A 120 -6.62 9.04 0.90
C ALA A 120 -6.85 10.54 1.10
N GLY A 121 -7.73 10.92 2.04
CA GLY A 121 -7.94 12.31 2.44
C GLY A 121 -6.66 12.95 2.95
N ASP A 122 -5.90 12.26 3.81
CA ASP A 122 -4.59 12.75 4.27
C ASP A 122 -3.64 13.05 3.09
N LEU A 123 -3.59 12.18 2.07
CA LEU A 123 -2.74 12.36 0.90
C LEU A 123 -3.23 13.52 0.00
N ILE A 124 -4.53 13.68 -0.16
CA ILE A 124 -5.13 14.78 -0.92
C ILE A 124 -4.82 16.12 -0.23
N ASP A 125 -5.09 16.21 1.07
CA ASP A 125 -5.00 17.46 1.82
C ASP A 125 -3.55 17.91 2.04
N ASN A 126 -2.63 16.97 2.35
CA ASN A 126 -1.26 17.32 2.70
C ASN A 126 -0.30 17.33 1.50
N TYR A 127 -0.60 16.59 0.41
CA TYR A 127 0.29 16.47 -0.76
C TYR A 127 -0.34 16.97 -2.05
N GLY A 128 -1.58 17.43 -2.01
CA GLY A 128 -2.28 18.01 -3.15
C GLY A 128 -2.61 17.02 -4.26
N LEU A 129 -2.68 15.73 -3.95
CA LEU A 129 -3.07 14.71 -4.92
C LEU A 129 -4.53 14.87 -5.34
N LYS A 130 -4.87 14.41 -6.54
CA LYS A 130 -6.22 14.46 -7.08
C LYS A 130 -6.84 13.07 -7.08
N LEU A 131 -8.07 12.94 -6.54
CA LEU A 131 -8.84 11.71 -6.64
C LEU A 131 -9.18 11.42 -8.12
N VAL A 132 -8.83 10.22 -8.58
CA VAL A 132 -9.14 9.72 -9.93
C VAL A 132 -10.30 8.76 -9.87
N ASP A 133 -10.22 7.76 -8.97
CA ASP A 133 -11.21 6.71 -8.85
C ASP A 133 -11.15 6.09 -7.45
N TYR A 134 -12.24 5.42 -7.05
CA TYR A 134 -12.30 4.70 -5.78
C TYR A 134 -13.33 3.57 -5.84
N GLY A 135 -13.20 2.60 -4.94
CA GLY A 135 -14.15 1.51 -4.85
C GLY A 135 -14.04 0.74 -3.55
N PHE A 136 -14.93 -0.21 -3.39
CA PHE A 136 -15.05 -1.04 -2.19
C PHE A 136 -15.03 -2.51 -2.58
N VAL A 137 -14.24 -3.30 -1.86
CA VAL A 137 -14.18 -4.76 -1.99
C VAL A 137 -14.86 -5.37 -0.78
N TYR A 138 -15.87 -6.19 -1.02
CA TYR A 138 -16.76 -6.69 0.02
C TYR A 138 -16.42 -8.13 0.40
N LYS A 139 -16.33 -8.40 1.71
CA LYS A 139 -16.02 -9.76 2.21
C LYS A 139 -17.07 -10.83 1.88
N ARG A 140 -18.30 -10.41 1.53
CA ARG A 140 -19.37 -11.31 1.10
C ARG A 140 -19.60 -11.28 -0.41
N ASP A 141 -18.64 -10.75 -1.19
CA ASP A 141 -18.68 -10.85 -2.64
C ASP A 141 -18.64 -12.33 -3.06
N ASN A 142 -19.52 -12.71 -3.99
CA ASN A 142 -19.65 -14.10 -4.41
C ASN A 142 -18.52 -14.57 -5.34
N TRP A 143 -17.79 -13.65 -5.97
CA TRP A 143 -16.78 -13.93 -6.98
C TRP A 143 -15.36 -13.69 -6.46
N ALA A 144 -15.17 -12.63 -5.71
CA ALA A 144 -13.87 -12.24 -5.19
C ALA A 144 -13.99 -11.72 -3.73
N PRO A 145 -14.38 -12.58 -2.78
CA PRO A 145 -14.49 -12.17 -1.38
C PRO A 145 -13.10 -11.78 -0.84
N GLN A 146 -13.01 -10.59 -0.30
CA GLN A 146 -11.83 -10.10 0.42
C GLN A 146 -12.28 -9.38 1.70
N ASP A 147 -11.33 -8.93 2.50
CA ASP A 147 -11.66 -8.07 3.64
C ASP A 147 -12.29 -6.76 3.16
N ASP A 148 -13.22 -6.20 3.94
CA ASP A 148 -13.96 -4.96 3.61
C ASP A 148 -12.97 -3.79 3.40
N ILE A 149 -12.30 -3.75 2.25
CA ILE A 149 -11.26 -2.78 1.90
C ILE A 149 -11.83 -1.71 0.97
N THR A 150 -11.54 -0.45 1.26
CA THR A 150 -11.80 0.66 0.34
C THR A 150 -10.49 1.05 -0.34
N TRP A 151 -10.49 1.12 -1.67
CA TRP A 151 -9.33 1.56 -2.42
C TRP A 151 -9.56 2.93 -3.07
N PHE A 152 -8.51 3.72 -3.16
CA PHE A 152 -8.50 5.05 -3.76
C PHE A 152 -7.29 5.17 -4.69
N LEU A 153 -7.55 5.55 -5.94
CA LEU A 153 -6.51 5.89 -6.92
C LEU A 153 -6.37 7.41 -6.97
N LEU A 154 -5.18 7.89 -6.68
CA LEU A 154 -4.83 9.30 -6.65
C LEU A 154 -3.81 9.62 -7.73
N GLU A 155 -3.87 10.83 -8.31
CA GLU A 155 -2.95 11.31 -9.33
C GLU A 155 -2.18 12.53 -8.81
N LYS A 156 -0.89 12.59 -9.10
CA LYS A 156 -0.06 13.78 -8.89
C LYS A 156 -0.41 14.85 -9.92
N LYS A 157 -0.36 16.12 -9.52
CA LYS A 157 -0.53 17.27 -10.41
C LYS A 157 0.73 17.55 -11.23
#